data_f853d670cc8356cb97ede11d6e440733
#
_entry.id   f853d670cc8356cb97ede11d6e440733
#
_cell.length_a   1.000
_cell.length_b   1.000
_cell.length_c   1.000
_cell.angle_alpha   90.00
_cell.angle_beta   90.00
_cell.angle_gamma   90.00
#
_symmetry.space_group_name_H-M   'P 1'
#
loop_
_entity.id
_entity.type
_entity.pdbx_description
1 polymer ?
#
loop_
_entity_poly.entity_id
_entity_poly.type
_entity_poly.pdbx_seq_one_letter_code
_entity_poly.pdbx_strand_id
1 'polypeptide(L)'
;MTDGRFISSASRTFVNPQAISPNLMDPERLSAAWSRVQADLLAERVADGHWVGELASSSLSTATAVSALSLVLAERRRTNSADSLEIASETEISSLVRGGLNWLCEQQNTDGGWGDTDRSYSTISTTMLVRAAFTLNAVPASYGSVLEGADDYIARAGGEQAVKRRYGRDKTFAIPILTNCAIAGTTSWKRVSPLPFELAVLPQRIYHLLQLPVVSYAIPALGAIGQA
;
A
#
# COMPACT_ATOMS: atom_id res chain seq x y z
N MET A 1 29.26 19.86 -0.77
CA MET A 1 28.48 20.99 -1.32
C MET A 1 27.76 20.46 -2.55
N THR A 2 26.56 19.95 -2.38
CA THR A 2 25.70 19.43 -3.46
C THR A 2 24.44 20.27 -3.44
N ASP A 3 24.26 20.95 -4.55
CA ASP A 3 23.23 21.96 -4.81
C ASP A 3 21.86 21.27 -5.00
N GLY A 4 21.02 21.32 -3.96
CA GLY A 4 19.66 20.78 -3.97
C GLY A 4 18.73 21.77 -4.68
N ARG A 5 18.47 21.55 -5.96
CA ARG A 5 17.40 22.28 -6.66
C ARG A 5 16.04 21.72 -6.23
N PHE A 6 15.38 22.45 -5.37
CA PHE A 6 13.95 22.32 -5.12
C PHE A 6 13.17 22.60 -6.42
N ILE A 7 12.56 21.56 -6.97
CA ILE A 7 11.60 21.73 -8.08
C ILE A 7 10.30 22.23 -7.45
N SER A 8 9.97 23.47 -7.76
CA SER A 8 8.73 24.16 -7.41
C SER A 8 7.50 23.29 -7.77
N SER A 9 6.59 23.14 -6.79
CA SER A 9 5.32 22.45 -6.96
C SER A 9 4.42 23.22 -7.93
N ALA A 10 4.46 22.84 -9.20
CA ALA A 10 3.44 23.26 -10.15
C ALA A 10 2.17 22.43 -9.87
N SER A 11 1.10 23.11 -9.48
CA SER A 11 -0.24 22.53 -9.34
C SER A 11 -0.65 21.85 -10.65
N ARG A 12 -0.57 20.52 -10.69
CA ARG A 12 -1.02 19.74 -11.84
C ARG A 12 -2.51 19.49 -11.70
N THR A 13 -3.29 20.12 -12.56
CA THR A 13 -4.71 19.82 -12.73
C THR A 13 -4.84 18.42 -13.35
N PHE A 14 -5.28 17.45 -12.56
CA PHE A 14 -5.58 16.12 -13.06
C PHE A 14 -6.87 16.14 -13.85
N VAL A 15 -6.82 15.72 -15.11
CA VAL A 15 -8.00 15.56 -15.95
C VAL A 15 -8.70 14.26 -15.56
N ASN A 16 -9.99 14.38 -15.23
CA ASN A 16 -10.84 13.22 -14.91
C ASN A 16 -10.91 12.26 -16.12
N PRO A 17 -10.52 10.96 -15.98
CA PRO A 17 -10.55 10.02 -17.10
C PRO A 17 -11.94 9.76 -17.69
N GLN A 18 -13.01 10.05 -16.95
CA GLN A 18 -14.40 9.89 -17.43
C GLN A 18 -14.89 11.05 -18.33
N ALA A 19 -14.09 12.11 -18.51
CA ALA A 19 -14.45 13.27 -19.34
C ALA A 19 -13.88 13.22 -20.77
N ILE A 20 -13.19 12.14 -21.15
CA ILE A 20 -12.63 12.00 -22.48
C ILE A 20 -13.66 11.35 -23.40
N SER A 21 -14.41 12.17 -24.13
CA SER A 21 -15.24 11.69 -25.25
C SER A 21 -14.35 11.04 -26.33
N PRO A 22 -14.73 9.86 -26.86
CA PRO A 22 -13.92 9.12 -27.85
C PRO A 22 -13.62 9.90 -29.15
N ASN A 23 -14.33 10.98 -29.39
CA ASN A 23 -14.22 11.80 -30.61
C ASN A 23 -13.25 13.00 -30.52
N LEU A 24 -12.47 13.12 -29.45
CA LEU A 24 -11.60 14.28 -29.21
C LEU A 24 -10.11 14.00 -29.34
N MET A 25 -9.70 12.83 -29.82
CA MET A 25 -8.28 12.54 -30.06
C MET A 25 -7.89 12.99 -31.48
N ASP A 26 -7.35 14.18 -31.55
CA ASP A 26 -6.68 14.70 -32.75
C ASP A 26 -5.43 13.86 -33.05
N PRO A 27 -5.34 13.19 -34.21
CA PRO A 27 -4.19 12.34 -34.56
C PRO A 27 -2.86 13.11 -34.56
N GLU A 28 -2.84 14.37 -34.90
CA GLU A 28 -1.62 15.19 -34.91
C GLU A 28 -1.13 15.46 -33.49
N ARG A 29 -2.05 15.75 -32.56
CA ARG A 29 -1.74 15.93 -31.14
C ARG A 29 -1.26 14.65 -30.50
N LEU A 30 -1.85 13.51 -30.88
CA LEU A 30 -1.44 12.19 -30.39
C LEU A 30 -0.02 11.86 -30.88
N SER A 31 0.25 12.09 -32.18
CA SER A 31 1.57 11.88 -32.77
C SER A 31 2.64 12.78 -32.12
N ALA A 32 2.32 14.05 -31.91
CA ALA A 32 3.23 14.98 -31.24
C ALA A 32 3.49 14.57 -29.77
N ALA A 33 2.46 14.15 -29.05
CA ALA A 33 2.59 13.66 -27.68
C ALA A 33 3.44 12.38 -27.63
N TRP A 34 3.21 11.44 -28.56
CA TRP A 34 4.02 10.22 -28.68
C TRP A 34 5.49 10.55 -28.93
N SER A 35 5.79 11.39 -29.92
CA SER A 35 7.17 11.78 -30.26
C SER A 35 7.88 12.44 -29.08
N ARG A 36 7.17 13.27 -28.34
CA ARG A 36 7.70 13.93 -27.14
C ARG A 36 8.01 12.93 -26.05
N VAL A 37 7.06 12.06 -25.69
CA VAL A 37 7.25 11.05 -24.64
C VAL A 37 8.38 10.08 -25.01
N GLN A 38 8.48 9.71 -26.29
CA GLN A 38 9.56 8.87 -26.78
C GLN A 38 10.92 9.55 -26.64
N ALA A 39 11.02 10.83 -27.02
CA ALA A 39 12.25 11.62 -26.88
C ALA A 39 12.65 11.78 -25.41
N ASP A 40 11.70 12.11 -24.54
CA ASP A 40 11.91 12.25 -23.10
C ASP A 40 12.40 10.92 -22.49
N LEU A 41 11.76 9.80 -22.84
CA LEU A 41 12.17 8.47 -22.37
C LEU A 41 13.58 8.11 -22.82
N LEU A 42 13.91 8.36 -24.10
CA LEU A 42 15.25 8.07 -24.62
C LEU A 42 16.33 8.96 -24.01
N ALA A 43 16.00 10.20 -23.65
CA ALA A 43 16.92 11.13 -22.98
C ALA A 43 17.28 10.68 -21.55
N GLU A 44 16.38 9.97 -20.87
CA GLU A 44 16.62 9.40 -19.51
C GLU A 44 17.44 8.10 -19.55
N ARG A 45 17.77 7.59 -20.73
CA ARG A 45 18.56 6.36 -20.86
C ARG A 45 20.01 6.60 -20.44
N VAL A 46 20.51 5.82 -19.48
CA VAL A 46 21.90 5.90 -19.03
C VAL A 46 22.89 5.34 -20.07
N ALA A 47 24.17 5.69 -19.94
CA ALA A 47 25.21 5.29 -20.88
C ALA A 47 25.28 3.76 -21.11
N ASP A 48 25.00 2.96 -20.07
CA ASP A 48 24.99 1.51 -20.12
C ASP A 48 23.76 0.91 -20.84
N GLY A 49 22.89 1.76 -21.39
CA GLY A 49 21.80 1.34 -22.25
C GLY A 49 20.52 0.89 -21.56
N HIS A 50 20.37 1.13 -20.27
CA HIS A 50 19.15 0.88 -19.49
C HIS A 50 18.60 2.17 -18.86
N TRP A 51 17.45 2.08 -18.20
CA TRP A 51 16.86 3.17 -17.44
C TRP A 51 16.99 2.88 -15.94
N VAL A 52 17.39 3.89 -15.20
CA VAL A 52 17.37 3.88 -13.73
C VAL A 52 16.16 4.70 -13.29
N GLY A 53 15.23 4.07 -12.58
CA GLY A 53 14.05 4.73 -12.05
C GLY A 53 14.01 4.62 -10.53
N GLU A 54 13.60 5.69 -9.88
CA GLU A 54 13.27 5.66 -8.46
C GLU A 54 11.81 5.21 -8.29
N LEU A 55 11.59 4.36 -7.29
CA LEU A 55 10.22 4.00 -6.91
C LEU A 55 9.54 5.21 -6.27
N ALA A 56 8.27 5.42 -6.61
CA ALA A 56 7.47 6.43 -5.92
C ALA A 56 7.35 6.07 -4.43
N SER A 57 7.38 7.10 -3.57
CA SER A 57 7.07 6.92 -2.16
C SER A 57 5.67 6.35 -1.99
N SER A 58 5.51 5.33 -1.14
CA SER A 58 4.29 4.54 -1.05
C SER A 58 3.73 4.52 0.35
N SER A 59 2.53 5.10 0.53
CA SER A 59 1.81 5.05 1.80
C SER A 59 1.41 3.61 2.17
N LEU A 60 1.09 2.78 1.18
CA LEU A 60 0.80 1.36 1.38
C LEU A 60 2.01 0.62 1.94
N SER A 61 3.17 0.77 1.31
CA SER A 61 4.40 0.10 1.75
C SER A 61 4.88 0.62 3.10
N THR A 62 4.82 1.93 3.33
CA THR A 62 5.20 2.55 4.61
C THR A 62 4.29 2.06 5.74
N ALA A 63 2.97 2.04 5.55
CA ALA A 63 2.03 1.54 6.55
C ALA A 63 2.27 0.07 6.90
N THR A 64 2.54 -0.76 5.88
CA THR A 64 2.83 -2.18 6.08
C THR A 64 4.16 -2.38 6.83
N ALA A 65 5.20 -1.62 6.48
CA ALA A 65 6.48 -1.66 7.15
C ALA A 65 6.37 -1.20 8.62
N VAL A 66 5.66 -0.09 8.88
CA VAL A 66 5.39 0.40 10.22
C VAL A 66 4.66 -0.67 11.04
N SER A 67 3.62 -1.31 10.49
CA SER A 67 2.90 -2.38 11.19
C SER A 67 3.82 -3.55 11.54
N ALA A 68 4.64 -4.02 10.60
CA ALA A 68 5.57 -5.12 10.81
C ALA A 68 6.62 -4.78 11.89
N LEU A 69 7.25 -3.62 11.80
CA LEU A 69 8.25 -3.17 12.77
C LEU A 69 7.66 -2.98 14.17
N SER A 70 6.43 -2.50 14.25
CA SER A 70 5.70 -2.34 15.53
C SER A 70 5.43 -3.67 16.20
N LEU A 71 5.05 -4.69 15.42
CA LEU A 71 4.86 -6.06 15.94
C LEU A 71 6.18 -6.68 16.42
N VAL A 72 7.28 -6.45 15.69
CA VAL A 72 8.63 -6.89 16.13
C VAL A 72 9.01 -6.24 17.45
N LEU A 73 8.78 -4.93 17.60
CA LEU A 73 9.02 -4.23 18.87
C LEU A 73 8.17 -4.78 20.01
N ALA A 74 6.89 -5.00 19.77
CA ALA A 74 5.98 -5.55 20.76
C ALA A 74 6.43 -6.95 21.22
N GLU A 75 6.82 -7.81 20.29
CA GLU A 75 7.29 -9.16 20.59
C GLU A 75 8.62 -9.17 21.34
N ARG A 76 9.60 -8.34 20.95
CA ARG A 76 10.86 -8.17 21.67
C ARG A 76 10.63 -7.76 23.13
N ARG A 77 9.72 -6.81 23.36
CA ARG A 77 9.36 -6.36 24.72
C ARG A 77 8.67 -7.46 25.52
N ARG A 78 7.81 -8.27 24.89
CA ARG A 78 7.11 -9.36 25.51
C ARG A 78 8.04 -10.50 25.94
N THR A 79 9.00 -10.86 25.10
CA THR A 79 9.89 -12.01 25.31
C THR A 79 11.13 -11.66 26.11
N ASN A 80 11.39 -10.38 26.36
CA ASN A 80 12.63 -9.88 26.97
C ASN A 80 13.90 -10.46 26.29
N SER A 81 13.78 -10.81 25.00
CA SER A 81 14.77 -11.54 24.23
C SER A 81 15.76 -10.54 23.64
N ALA A 82 16.93 -10.44 24.25
CA ALA A 82 18.08 -9.77 23.64
C ALA A 82 18.67 -10.60 22.49
N ASP A 83 18.18 -11.81 22.28
CA ASP A 83 18.80 -12.86 21.47
C ASP A 83 17.94 -13.24 20.28
N SER A 84 17.78 -12.40 19.29
CA SER A 84 17.44 -12.94 17.96
C SER A 84 17.58 -11.90 16.88
N LEU A 85 18.50 -12.16 15.97
CA LEU A 85 18.77 -11.42 14.74
C LEU A 85 19.24 -9.96 15.01
N GLU A 86 20.54 -9.74 14.97
CA GLU A 86 21.24 -8.44 15.01
C GLU A 86 20.91 -7.54 13.80
N ILE A 87 19.63 -7.50 13.38
CA ILE A 87 19.27 -6.73 12.19
C ILE A 87 19.20 -5.23 12.50
N ALA A 88 18.73 -4.85 13.70
CA ALA A 88 18.66 -3.45 14.14
C ALA A 88 18.36 -3.38 15.64
N SER A 89 18.85 -2.34 16.32
CA SER A 89 18.54 -2.07 17.72
C SER A 89 17.07 -1.64 17.90
N GLU A 90 16.53 -1.80 19.11
CA GLU A 90 15.17 -1.33 19.44
C GLU A 90 15.02 0.17 19.19
N THR A 91 16.08 0.95 19.44
CA THR A 91 16.08 2.39 19.22
C THR A 91 15.97 2.74 17.73
N GLU A 92 16.71 2.03 16.87
CA GLU A 92 16.63 2.21 15.42
C GLU A 92 15.25 1.85 14.88
N ILE A 93 14.71 0.70 15.27
CA ILE A 93 13.37 0.29 14.85
C ILE A 93 12.32 1.31 15.31
N SER A 94 12.40 1.77 16.56
CA SER A 94 11.48 2.78 17.10
C SER A 94 11.59 4.11 16.34
N SER A 95 12.79 4.48 15.91
CA SER A 95 13.02 5.68 15.09
C SER A 95 12.40 5.54 13.69
N LEU A 96 12.55 4.38 13.07
CA LEU A 96 11.93 4.08 11.76
C LEU A 96 10.40 4.10 11.83
N VAL A 97 9.82 3.46 12.86
CA VAL A 97 8.37 3.49 13.09
C VAL A 97 7.86 4.92 13.24
N ARG A 98 8.51 5.72 14.08
CA ARG A 98 8.13 7.13 14.28
C ARG A 98 8.28 7.96 13.00
N GLY A 99 9.39 7.78 12.27
CA GLY A 99 9.59 8.45 10.98
C GLY A 99 8.52 8.09 9.96
N GLY A 100 8.15 6.81 9.87
CA GLY A 100 7.09 6.34 9.00
C GLY A 100 5.71 6.91 9.36
N LEU A 101 5.36 6.95 10.65
CA LEU A 101 4.10 7.56 11.11
C LEU A 101 4.03 9.06 10.80
N ASN A 102 5.11 9.81 11.05
CA ASN A 102 5.18 11.23 10.73
C ASN A 102 4.99 11.46 9.24
N TRP A 103 5.72 10.70 8.41
CA TRP A 103 5.59 10.79 6.96
C TRP A 103 4.16 10.48 6.49
N LEU A 104 3.53 9.44 7.04
CA LEU A 104 2.13 9.12 6.71
C LEU A 104 1.18 10.26 7.06
N CYS A 105 1.40 11.01 8.16
CA CYS A 105 0.58 12.19 8.50
C CYS A 105 0.70 13.29 7.43
N GLU A 106 1.90 13.50 6.91
CA GLU A 106 2.16 14.51 5.87
C GLU A 106 1.58 14.12 4.50
N GLN A 107 1.31 12.83 4.28
CA GLN A 107 0.80 12.30 3.01
C GLN A 107 -0.73 12.10 2.99
N GLN A 108 -1.45 12.50 4.03
CA GLN A 108 -2.91 12.40 4.02
C GLN A 108 -3.52 13.32 2.97
N ASN A 109 -4.36 12.77 2.10
CA ASN A 109 -5.10 13.55 1.13
C ASN A 109 -6.19 14.39 1.80
N THR A 110 -6.66 15.42 1.11
CA THR A 110 -7.69 16.36 1.61
C THR A 110 -9.03 15.71 1.92
N ASP A 111 -9.29 14.51 1.39
CA ASP A 111 -10.47 13.70 1.67
C ASP A 111 -10.34 12.81 2.92
N GLY A 112 -9.21 12.90 3.63
CA GLY A 112 -8.91 12.12 4.84
C GLY A 112 -8.33 10.73 4.58
N GLY A 113 -8.17 10.32 3.32
CA GLY A 113 -7.61 9.03 2.95
C GLY A 113 -6.15 9.08 2.48
N TRP A 114 -5.63 7.92 2.05
CA TRP A 114 -4.31 7.79 1.42
C TRP A 114 -4.41 7.01 0.12
N GLY A 115 -3.63 7.45 -0.86
CA GLY A 115 -3.36 6.71 -2.09
C GLY A 115 -2.25 5.68 -1.92
N ASP A 116 -2.05 4.84 -2.93
CA ASP A 116 -0.97 3.84 -2.91
C ASP A 116 0.42 4.50 -2.97
N THR A 117 0.50 5.65 -3.62
CA THR A 117 1.68 6.52 -3.65
C THR A 117 1.32 7.93 -3.18
N ASP A 118 2.33 8.75 -2.95
CA ASP A 118 2.23 10.18 -2.60
C ASP A 118 1.47 11.03 -3.64
N ARG A 119 1.21 10.49 -4.83
CA ARG A 119 0.51 11.16 -5.95
C ARG A 119 -0.80 10.50 -6.34
N SER A 120 -1.19 9.46 -5.65
CA SER A 120 -2.40 8.68 -5.98
C SER A 120 -3.62 9.20 -5.24
N TYR A 121 -4.79 9.05 -5.85
CA TYR A 121 -6.06 9.23 -5.15
C TYR A 121 -6.20 8.25 -4.00
N SER A 122 -6.95 8.66 -2.97
CA SER A 122 -7.22 7.82 -1.82
C SER A 122 -7.87 6.49 -2.20
N THR A 123 -7.40 5.43 -1.59
CA THR A 123 -8.00 4.10 -1.73
C THR A 123 -8.40 3.55 -0.36
N ILE A 124 -9.50 2.82 -0.32
CA ILE A 124 -9.97 2.20 0.93
C ILE A 124 -8.92 1.25 1.51
N SER A 125 -8.21 0.53 0.67
CA SER A 125 -7.20 -0.44 1.06
C SER A 125 -6.03 0.21 1.79
N THR A 126 -5.44 1.23 1.18
CA THR A 126 -4.30 1.94 1.76
C THR A 126 -4.72 2.70 3.02
N THR A 127 -5.88 3.36 3.00
CA THR A 127 -6.39 4.08 4.16
C THR A 127 -6.60 3.15 5.36
N MET A 128 -7.16 1.95 5.16
CA MET A 128 -7.31 0.97 6.23
C MET A 128 -5.98 0.44 6.76
N LEU A 129 -4.98 0.22 5.89
CA LEU A 129 -3.63 -0.18 6.30
C LEU A 129 -2.93 0.91 7.10
N VAL A 130 -3.03 2.16 6.68
CA VAL A 130 -2.48 3.30 7.42
C VAL A 130 -3.17 3.42 8.79
N ARG A 131 -4.51 3.34 8.83
CA ARG A 131 -5.26 3.37 10.09
C ARG A 131 -4.85 2.25 11.05
N ALA A 132 -4.58 1.03 10.51
CA ALA A 132 -4.07 -0.10 11.28
C ALA A 132 -2.67 0.16 11.85
N ALA A 133 -1.76 0.72 11.04
CA ALA A 133 -0.41 1.07 11.46
C ALA A 133 -0.41 2.07 12.64
N PHE A 134 -1.27 3.07 12.57
CA PHE A 134 -1.45 4.00 13.69
C PHE A 134 -2.00 3.31 14.94
N THR A 135 -2.97 2.41 14.82
CA THR A 135 -3.56 1.70 15.96
C THR A 135 -2.54 0.84 16.71
N LEU A 136 -1.63 0.17 16.00
CA LEU A 136 -0.57 -0.65 16.61
C LEU A 136 0.41 0.16 17.47
N ASN A 137 0.47 1.47 17.30
CA ASN A 137 1.48 2.31 17.92
C ASN A 137 0.96 3.21 19.06
N ALA A 138 -0.27 2.99 19.58
CA ALA A 138 -0.87 3.78 20.65
C ALA A 138 -0.66 5.29 20.41
N VAL A 139 -1.24 5.81 19.36
CA VAL A 139 -0.94 7.10 18.74
C VAL A 139 -1.13 8.29 19.71
N PRO A 140 -0.16 9.23 19.80
CA PRO A 140 -0.32 10.44 20.56
C PRO A 140 -1.54 11.26 20.13
N ALA A 141 -2.14 12.00 21.07
CA ALA A 141 -3.29 12.88 20.81
C ALA A 141 -3.05 13.90 19.66
N SER A 142 -1.79 14.21 19.38
CA SER A 142 -1.40 15.09 18.26
C SER A 142 -1.83 14.61 16.87
N TYR A 143 -2.13 13.33 16.69
CA TYR A 143 -2.61 12.77 15.43
C TYR A 143 -4.14 12.60 15.37
N GLY A 144 -4.87 13.11 16.36
CA GLY A 144 -6.33 12.93 16.47
C GLY A 144 -7.07 13.31 15.19
N SER A 145 -6.80 14.48 14.62
CA SER A 145 -7.44 14.96 13.39
C SER A 145 -7.14 14.08 12.16
N VAL A 146 -5.92 13.53 12.08
CA VAL A 146 -5.51 12.60 11.00
C VAL A 146 -6.33 11.32 11.10
N LEU A 147 -6.53 10.80 12.31
CA LEU A 147 -7.30 9.57 12.54
C LEU A 147 -8.80 9.78 12.33
N GLU A 148 -9.35 10.92 12.75
CA GLU A 148 -10.74 11.29 12.47
C GLU A 148 -11.00 11.36 10.96
N GLY A 149 -10.11 12.02 10.20
CA GLY A 149 -10.19 12.07 8.75
C GLY A 149 -10.14 10.66 8.11
N ALA A 150 -9.28 9.78 8.63
CA ALA A 150 -9.20 8.40 8.17
C ALA A 150 -10.48 7.61 8.45
N ASP A 151 -11.01 7.71 9.65
CA ASP A 151 -12.24 7.03 10.07
C ASP A 151 -13.45 7.51 9.26
N ASP A 152 -13.55 8.82 9.00
CA ASP A 152 -14.57 9.41 8.14
C ASP A 152 -14.46 8.92 6.69
N TYR A 153 -13.24 8.87 6.13
CA TYR A 153 -13.02 8.33 4.80
C TYR A 153 -13.44 6.86 4.72
N ILE A 154 -13.01 6.04 5.68
CA ILE A 154 -13.33 4.61 5.74
C ILE A 154 -14.84 4.41 5.82
N ALA A 155 -15.55 5.17 6.65
CA ALA A 155 -16.99 5.10 6.80
C ALA A 155 -17.71 5.45 5.48
N ARG A 156 -17.35 6.57 4.85
CA ARG A 156 -17.93 6.99 3.56
C ARG A 156 -17.66 6.00 2.43
N ALA A 157 -16.47 5.41 2.38
CA ALA A 157 -16.10 4.43 1.38
C ALA A 157 -16.81 3.08 1.55
N GLY A 158 -17.37 2.79 2.73
CA GLY A 158 -18.08 1.55 3.05
C GLY A 158 -17.23 0.48 3.73
N GLY A 159 -16.12 0.86 4.34
CA GLY A 159 -15.31 0.03 5.25
C GLY A 159 -14.81 -1.27 4.61
N GLU A 160 -14.80 -2.34 5.39
CA GLU A 160 -14.31 -3.67 4.97
C GLU A 160 -15.08 -4.23 3.75
N GLN A 161 -16.35 -3.89 3.63
CA GLN A 161 -17.17 -4.30 2.48
C GLN A 161 -16.67 -3.66 1.17
N ALA A 162 -16.19 -2.43 1.24
CA ALA A 162 -15.61 -1.76 0.09
C ALA A 162 -14.29 -2.42 -0.36
N VAL A 163 -13.45 -2.88 0.57
CA VAL A 163 -12.27 -3.69 0.24
C VAL A 163 -12.68 -4.96 -0.49
N LYS A 164 -13.65 -5.70 0.04
CA LYS A 164 -14.15 -6.93 -0.61
C LYS A 164 -14.74 -6.68 -2.01
N ARG A 165 -15.44 -5.58 -2.21
CA ARG A 165 -15.99 -5.20 -3.53
C ARG A 165 -14.90 -4.79 -4.52
N ARG A 166 -13.88 -4.05 -4.06
CA ARG A 166 -12.77 -3.58 -4.90
C ARG A 166 -12.03 -4.74 -5.57
N TYR A 167 -11.80 -5.81 -4.83
CA TYR A 167 -11.06 -6.98 -5.33
C TYR A 167 -11.97 -8.10 -5.86
N GLY A 168 -13.29 -7.95 -5.74
CA GLY A 168 -14.27 -8.87 -6.32
C GLY A 168 -14.11 -10.31 -5.86
N ARG A 169 -14.10 -11.25 -6.83
CA ARG A 169 -13.89 -12.68 -6.56
C ARG A 169 -12.44 -13.01 -6.22
N ASP A 170 -11.50 -12.20 -6.70
CA ASP A 170 -10.10 -12.34 -6.36
C ASP A 170 -9.82 -11.78 -4.96
N LYS A 171 -9.78 -12.66 -3.98
CA LYS A 171 -9.53 -12.32 -2.59
C LYS A 171 -8.03 -12.17 -2.25
N THR A 172 -7.16 -12.37 -3.22
CA THR A 172 -5.69 -12.41 -3.03
C THR A 172 -5.18 -11.16 -2.31
N PHE A 173 -5.69 -9.98 -2.65
CA PHE A 173 -5.30 -8.73 -1.99
C PHE A 173 -6.19 -8.34 -0.82
N ALA A 174 -7.47 -8.70 -0.84
CA ALA A 174 -8.39 -8.37 0.25
C ALA A 174 -8.01 -9.05 1.56
N ILE A 175 -7.55 -10.30 1.50
CA ILE A 175 -7.21 -11.08 2.69
C ILE A 175 -6.02 -10.50 3.45
N PRO A 176 -4.84 -10.22 2.84
CA PRO A 176 -3.71 -9.61 3.55
C PRO A 176 -4.05 -8.27 4.18
N ILE A 177 -4.84 -7.43 3.49
CA ILE A 177 -5.27 -6.13 4.02
C ILE A 177 -6.12 -6.31 5.27
N LEU A 178 -7.15 -7.17 5.20
CA LEU A 178 -8.04 -7.41 6.32
C LEU A 178 -7.32 -8.15 7.47
N THR A 179 -6.35 -9.02 7.16
CA THR A 179 -5.49 -9.67 8.16
C THR A 179 -4.67 -8.63 8.92
N ASN A 180 -4.00 -7.71 8.22
CA ASN A 180 -3.25 -6.63 8.86
C ASN A 180 -4.17 -5.78 9.77
N CYS A 181 -5.37 -5.45 9.30
CA CYS A 181 -6.37 -4.74 10.09
C CYS A 181 -6.84 -5.55 11.32
N ALA A 182 -6.98 -6.87 11.19
CA ALA A 182 -7.38 -7.74 12.30
C ALA A 182 -6.26 -7.88 13.36
N ILE A 183 -5.00 -7.99 12.93
CA ILE A 183 -3.83 -7.97 13.83
C ILE A 183 -3.79 -6.64 14.61
N ALA A 184 -4.08 -5.53 13.95
CA ALA A 184 -4.15 -4.21 14.60
C ALA A 184 -5.41 -4.01 15.46
N GLY A 185 -6.35 -4.94 15.47
CA GLY A 185 -7.61 -4.83 16.21
C GLY A 185 -8.65 -3.88 15.60
N THR A 186 -8.40 -3.35 14.40
CA THR A 186 -9.35 -2.46 13.70
C THR A 186 -10.44 -3.21 12.93
N THR A 187 -10.27 -4.51 12.76
CA THR A 187 -11.22 -5.42 12.09
C THR A 187 -11.33 -6.73 12.86
N SER A 188 -12.51 -7.33 12.87
CA SER A 188 -12.70 -8.64 13.51
C SER A 188 -12.14 -9.77 12.63
N TRP A 189 -11.45 -10.73 13.24
CA TRP A 189 -10.98 -11.96 12.58
C TRP A 189 -12.10 -12.73 11.86
N LYS A 190 -13.33 -12.69 12.37
CA LYS A 190 -14.51 -13.30 11.71
C LYS A 190 -14.79 -12.74 10.32
N ARG A 191 -14.24 -11.59 9.99
CA ARG A 191 -14.43 -10.92 8.68
C ARG A 191 -13.29 -11.20 7.70
N VAL A 192 -12.19 -11.75 8.18
CA VAL A 192 -11.09 -12.24 7.36
C VAL A 192 -11.52 -13.59 6.79
N SER A 193 -11.58 -13.71 5.46
CA SER A 193 -11.92 -14.98 4.84
C SER A 193 -10.75 -15.95 4.98
N PRO A 194 -10.91 -17.13 5.59
CA PRO A 194 -9.83 -18.11 5.65
C PRO A 194 -9.49 -18.55 4.21
N LEU A 195 -8.21 -18.73 3.96
CA LEU A 195 -7.73 -19.41 2.76
C LEU A 195 -7.42 -20.85 3.17
N PRO A 196 -8.09 -21.83 2.56
CA PRO A 196 -7.79 -23.22 2.80
C PRO A 196 -6.42 -23.55 2.19
N PHE A 197 -5.34 -23.45 3.01
CA PHE A 197 -3.97 -23.69 2.56
C PHE A 197 -3.78 -25.14 2.08
N GLU A 198 -4.61 -26.06 2.52
CA GLU A 198 -4.67 -27.46 2.08
C GLU A 198 -4.84 -27.56 0.56
N LEU A 199 -5.47 -26.56 -0.04
CA LEU A 199 -5.59 -26.49 -1.49
C LEU A 199 -4.22 -26.36 -2.19
N ALA A 200 -3.19 -25.86 -1.52
CA ALA A 200 -1.85 -25.77 -2.10
C ALA A 200 -1.23 -27.14 -2.42
N VAL A 201 -1.74 -28.22 -1.84
CA VAL A 201 -1.33 -29.61 -2.11
C VAL A 201 -1.89 -30.11 -3.46
N LEU A 202 -2.95 -29.49 -3.97
CA LEU A 202 -3.56 -29.91 -5.21
C LEU A 202 -2.66 -29.57 -6.42
N PRO A 203 -2.52 -30.49 -7.39
CA PRO A 203 -1.78 -30.23 -8.62
C PRO A 203 -2.33 -29.00 -9.35
N GLN A 204 -1.44 -28.18 -9.90
CA GLN A 204 -1.80 -26.94 -10.60
C GLN A 204 -2.84 -27.15 -11.72
N ARG A 205 -2.86 -28.34 -12.33
CA ARG A 205 -3.87 -28.72 -13.36
C ARG A 205 -5.31 -28.63 -12.86
N ILE A 206 -5.56 -28.86 -11.56
CA ILE A 206 -6.89 -28.78 -10.98
C ILE A 206 -7.35 -27.34 -10.92
N TYR A 207 -6.46 -26.42 -10.53
CA TYR A 207 -6.78 -24.97 -10.51
C TYR A 207 -7.09 -24.45 -11.90
N HIS A 208 -6.33 -24.91 -12.90
CA HIS A 208 -6.57 -24.54 -14.29
C HIS A 208 -7.91 -25.08 -14.80
N LEU A 209 -8.25 -26.33 -14.48
CA LEU A 209 -9.53 -26.95 -14.83
C LEU A 209 -10.72 -26.23 -14.19
N LEU A 210 -10.57 -25.79 -12.95
CA LEU A 210 -11.62 -25.07 -12.19
C LEU A 210 -11.65 -23.57 -12.53
N GLN A 211 -10.78 -23.09 -13.41
CA GLN A 211 -10.66 -21.66 -13.78
C GLN A 211 -10.55 -20.74 -12.57
N LEU A 212 -9.86 -21.22 -11.53
CA LEU A 212 -9.62 -20.41 -10.35
C LEU A 212 -8.48 -19.44 -10.64
N PRO A 213 -8.69 -18.12 -10.53
CA PRO A 213 -7.62 -17.14 -10.68
C PRO A 213 -6.70 -17.23 -9.46
N VAL A 214 -5.60 -17.93 -9.60
CA VAL A 214 -4.61 -18.09 -8.54
C VAL A 214 -3.29 -17.47 -8.97
N VAL A 215 -2.82 -16.51 -8.19
CA VAL A 215 -1.48 -15.94 -8.36
C VAL A 215 -0.51 -16.84 -7.62
N SER A 216 0.23 -17.66 -8.35
CA SER A 216 1.02 -18.79 -7.83
C SER A 216 2.07 -18.40 -6.77
N TYR A 217 2.63 -17.18 -6.82
CA TYR A 217 3.62 -16.72 -5.84
C TYR A 217 2.99 -16.27 -4.50
N ALA A 218 1.71 -15.95 -4.48
CA ALA A 218 1.01 -15.51 -3.27
C ALA A 218 0.50 -16.69 -2.43
N ILE A 219 0.31 -17.87 -3.01
CA ILE A 219 -0.28 -19.04 -2.34
C ILE A 219 0.50 -19.46 -1.09
N PRO A 220 1.84 -19.58 -1.10
CA PRO A 220 2.58 -19.99 0.09
C PRO A 220 2.44 -18.99 1.24
N ALA A 221 2.49 -17.68 0.95
CA ALA A 221 2.34 -16.64 1.95
C ALA A 221 0.91 -16.61 2.52
N LEU A 222 -0.09 -16.74 1.67
CA LEU A 222 -1.49 -16.78 2.06
C LEU A 222 -1.84 -18.07 2.83
N GLY A 223 -1.18 -19.18 2.49
CA GLY A 223 -1.27 -20.43 3.21
C GLY A 223 -0.73 -20.31 4.63
N ALA A 224 0.41 -19.68 4.82
CA ALA A 224 0.99 -19.45 6.15
C ALA A 224 0.09 -18.56 7.04
N ILE A 225 -0.56 -17.53 6.46
CA ILE A 225 -1.49 -16.65 7.17
C ILE A 225 -2.76 -17.41 7.60
N GLY A 226 -3.21 -18.38 6.82
CA GLY A 226 -4.43 -19.15 7.11
C GLY A 226 -4.29 -20.15 8.26
N GLN A 227 -3.08 -20.38 8.79
CA GLN A 227 -2.80 -21.29 9.91
C GLN A 227 -2.81 -20.59 11.28
N ALA A 228 -2.77 -19.27 11.33
CA ALA A 228 -2.79 -18.49 12.56
C ALA A 228 -4.23 -18.25 13.04
#